data_70de86bf509d570cb3968c7a25122e3c
#
_entry.id   70de86bf509d570cb3968c7a25122e3c
#
_cell.length_a   1.000
_cell.length_b   1.000
_cell.length_c   1.000
_cell.angle_alpha   90.00
_cell.angle_beta   90.00
_cell.angle_gamma   90.00
#
_symmetry.space_group_name_H-M   'P 1'
#
loop_
_entity.id
_entity.type
_entity.pdbx_description
1 polymer ?
#
loop_
_entity_poly.entity_id
_entity_poly.type
_entity_poly.pdbx_seq_one_letter_code
_entity_poly.pdbx_strand_id
1 'polypeptide(L)'
;MPKITDLAQGRWPSILSALAGLAAEQLTDKHQPCPLCGGKDRYRFDDQDGSGSWFCNQCGGPTQSGGAGNGMELLLRRTGWTFKEAAQRIEHHLGIAPQRPEPPTKGAESVWRYSADFIVCRFPGKKIRPLWWSGSRWEWKAPPAPRPLLNLDQLRSRTGTVLIVEGEKAADAATAVRGDPSPAGRADRHPARG
;
A
#
# COMPACT_ATOMS: atom_id res chain seq x y z
N MET A 1 9.29 7.26 3.19
CA MET A 1 8.26 7.00 2.17
C MET A 1 7.81 8.33 1.60
N PRO A 2 7.70 8.48 0.28
CA PRO A 2 7.14 9.70 -0.31
C PRO A 2 5.69 9.87 0.15
N LYS A 3 5.27 11.10 0.37
CA LYS A 3 3.88 11.40 0.72
C LYS A 3 2.98 11.17 -0.50
N ILE A 4 1.72 10.83 -0.29
CA ILE A 4 0.77 10.64 -1.39
C ILE A 4 0.62 11.91 -2.26
N THR A 5 0.77 13.08 -1.67
CA THR A 5 0.79 14.37 -2.36
C THR A 5 1.96 14.50 -3.33
N ASP A 6 3.14 13.96 -2.96
CA ASP A 6 4.34 13.99 -3.81
C ASP A 6 4.18 13.03 -5.00
N LEU A 7 3.53 11.88 -4.77
CA LEU A 7 3.21 10.90 -5.82
C LEU A 7 2.11 11.39 -6.78
N ALA A 8 1.23 12.25 -6.32
CA ALA A 8 0.16 12.86 -7.10
C ALA A 8 0.59 14.12 -7.86
N GLN A 9 1.79 14.65 -7.57
CA GLN A 9 2.29 15.86 -8.20
C GLN A 9 2.37 15.72 -9.73
N GLY A 10 1.85 16.70 -10.46
CA GLY A 10 1.73 16.70 -11.91
C GLY A 10 0.67 15.75 -12.47
N ARG A 11 -0.11 15.07 -11.61
CA ARG A 11 -1.15 14.10 -12.00
C ARG A 11 -2.56 14.52 -11.56
N TRP A 12 -2.68 15.67 -10.92
CA TRP A 12 -3.94 16.13 -10.35
C TRP A 12 -5.09 16.25 -11.36
N PRO A 13 -4.89 16.70 -12.62
CA PRO A 13 -5.97 16.70 -13.60
C PRO A 13 -6.60 15.32 -13.81
N SER A 14 -5.78 14.28 -13.97
CA SER A 14 -6.24 12.90 -14.12
C SER A 14 -6.96 12.39 -12.86
N ILE A 15 -6.38 12.65 -11.68
CA ILE A 15 -6.95 12.25 -10.39
C ILE A 15 -8.31 12.91 -10.15
N LEU A 16 -8.40 14.20 -10.35
CA LEU A 16 -9.63 14.98 -10.12
C LEU A 16 -10.73 14.62 -11.11
N SER A 17 -10.37 14.39 -12.36
CA SER A 17 -11.32 13.91 -13.36
C SER A 17 -11.88 12.52 -12.97
N ALA A 18 -11.00 11.57 -12.67
CA ALA A 18 -11.42 10.20 -12.37
C ALA A 18 -12.13 10.04 -11.02
N LEU A 19 -11.65 10.71 -9.97
CA LEU A 19 -12.11 10.49 -8.60
C LEU A 19 -13.11 11.51 -8.10
N ALA A 20 -13.09 12.75 -8.62
CA ALA A 20 -14.01 13.82 -8.24
C ALA A 20 -15.06 14.13 -9.32
N GLY A 21 -14.96 13.50 -10.49
CA GLY A 21 -15.88 13.71 -11.61
C GLY A 21 -15.80 15.12 -12.21
N LEU A 22 -14.61 15.76 -12.18
CA LEU A 22 -14.42 17.05 -12.80
C LEU A 22 -14.24 16.88 -14.31
N ALA A 23 -14.98 17.70 -15.07
CA ALA A 23 -14.82 17.76 -16.52
C ALA A 23 -13.49 18.43 -16.90
N ALA A 24 -12.96 18.12 -18.09
CA ALA A 24 -11.67 18.67 -18.56
C ALA A 24 -11.67 20.22 -18.59
N GLU A 25 -12.81 20.81 -18.89
CA GLU A 25 -13.00 22.26 -18.89
C GLU A 25 -12.78 22.85 -17.49
N GLN A 26 -13.10 22.12 -16.44
CA GLN A 26 -12.93 22.55 -15.04
C GLN A 26 -11.49 22.40 -14.53
N LEU A 27 -10.60 21.84 -15.33
CA LEU A 27 -9.20 21.60 -15.01
C LEU A 27 -8.28 22.50 -15.87
N THR A 28 -8.71 23.73 -16.10
CA THR A 28 -7.98 24.75 -16.86
C THR A 28 -7.84 26.04 -16.07
N ASP A 29 -6.91 26.89 -16.47
CA ASP A 29 -6.66 28.21 -15.90
C ASP A 29 -7.72 29.27 -16.27
N LYS A 30 -8.69 28.86 -17.08
CA LYS A 30 -9.80 29.75 -17.48
C LYS A 30 -10.82 29.89 -16.37
N HIS A 31 -11.37 31.10 -16.24
CA HIS A 31 -12.46 31.36 -15.31
C HIS A 31 -13.73 30.61 -15.73
N GLN A 32 -14.36 29.94 -14.79
CA GLN A 32 -15.48 29.05 -15.07
C GLN A 32 -16.33 28.77 -13.80
N PRO A 33 -17.46 28.03 -13.93
CA PRO A 33 -18.27 27.64 -12.80
C PRO A 33 -17.45 26.78 -11.81
N CYS A 34 -17.57 27.11 -10.52
CA CYS A 34 -16.86 26.37 -9.47
C CYS A 34 -17.49 25.00 -9.23
N PRO A 35 -16.71 23.92 -9.19
CA PRO A 35 -17.21 22.57 -8.90
C PRO A 35 -17.74 22.43 -7.48
N LEU A 36 -17.42 23.34 -6.56
CA LEU A 36 -17.86 23.30 -5.17
C LEU A 36 -19.07 24.19 -4.89
N CYS A 37 -19.10 25.40 -5.41
CA CYS A 37 -20.15 26.38 -5.08
C CYS A 37 -20.91 26.93 -6.28
N GLY A 38 -20.64 26.45 -7.50
CA GLY A 38 -21.28 26.89 -8.72
C GLY A 38 -20.86 28.30 -9.16
N GLY A 39 -21.80 29.07 -9.76
CA GLY A 39 -21.54 30.39 -10.34
C GLY A 39 -21.12 30.31 -11.81
N LYS A 40 -20.70 31.42 -12.42
CA LYS A 40 -20.35 31.44 -13.84
C LYS A 40 -18.84 31.41 -14.10
N ASP A 41 -18.07 32.26 -13.42
CA ASP A 41 -16.68 32.59 -13.76
C ASP A 41 -15.80 32.81 -12.53
N ARG A 42 -16.09 32.13 -11.44
CA ARG A 42 -15.45 32.37 -10.13
C ARG A 42 -14.34 31.39 -9.75
N TYR A 43 -14.13 30.37 -10.56
CA TYR A 43 -13.16 29.32 -10.30
C TYR A 43 -12.16 29.18 -11.46
N ARG A 44 -10.93 28.84 -11.14
CA ARG A 44 -9.90 28.43 -12.09
C ARG A 44 -9.01 27.38 -11.43
N PHE A 45 -8.44 26.52 -12.27
CA PHE A 45 -7.48 25.50 -11.87
C PHE A 45 -6.12 25.85 -12.47
N ASP A 46 -5.18 26.30 -11.65
CA ASP A 46 -3.90 26.84 -12.13
C ASP A 46 -2.83 25.77 -12.36
N ASP A 47 -2.69 24.83 -11.45
CA ASP A 47 -1.75 23.67 -11.47
C ASP A 47 -0.33 23.97 -12.02
N GLN A 48 0.19 25.18 -11.81
CA GLN A 48 1.46 25.62 -12.38
C GLN A 48 2.67 24.84 -11.84
N ASP A 49 2.59 24.42 -10.60
CA ASP A 49 3.64 23.66 -9.91
C ASP A 49 3.35 22.16 -9.83
N GLY A 50 2.28 21.69 -10.45
CA GLY A 50 1.84 20.31 -10.40
C GLY A 50 1.17 19.90 -9.08
N SER A 51 0.92 20.84 -8.16
CA SER A 51 0.23 20.58 -6.88
C SER A 51 -1.28 20.46 -6.98
N GLY A 52 -1.86 20.73 -8.16
CA GLY A 52 -3.30 20.82 -8.37
C GLY A 52 -3.89 22.12 -7.80
N SER A 53 -3.12 23.20 -7.82
CA SER A 53 -3.56 24.48 -7.26
C SER A 53 -4.81 25.02 -7.95
N TRP A 54 -5.73 25.53 -7.16
CA TRP A 54 -6.99 26.10 -7.62
C TRP A 54 -7.38 27.33 -6.80
N PHE A 55 -8.23 28.16 -7.39
CA PHE A 55 -8.78 29.33 -6.74
C PHE A 55 -10.27 29.49 -7.09
N CYS A 56 -11.06 29.96 -6.09
CA CYS A 56 -12.42 30.37 -6.27
C CYS A 56 -12.73 31.62 -5.41
N ASN A 57 -13.24 32.66 -5.96
CA ASN A 57 -13.51 33.92 -5.24
C ASN A 57 -14.67 33.85 -4.22
N GLN A 58 -15.37 32.70 -4.11
CA GLN A 58 -16.53 32.50 -3.24
C GLN A 58 -16.46 31.33 -2.28
N CYS A 59 -15.48 30.42 -2.47
CA CYS A 59 -15.37 29.19 -1.64
C CYS A 59 -14.73 29.41 -0.25
N GLY A 60 -14.34 30.62 0.10
CA GLY A 60 -13.99 30.99 1.47
C GLY A 60 -15.25 31.01 2.33
N GLY A 61 -15.21 30.53 3.57
CA GLY A 61 -16.36 30.59 4.48
C GLY A 61 -16.92 31.98 4.69
N PRO A 62 -17.92 32.15 5.55
CA PRO A 62 -18.68 33.42 5.71
C PRO A 62 -17.83 34.64 6.10
N THR A 63 -16.58 34.43 6.54
CA THR A 63 -15.64 35.47 6.94
C THR A 63 -14.48 35.70 5.97
N GLN A 64 -14.37 34.90 4.89
CA GLN A 64 -13.29 34.98 3.90
C GLN A 64 -13.86 35.04 2.48
N SER A 65 -13.51 36.11 1.76
CA SER A 65 -13.79 36.22 0.33
C SER A 65 -12.78 35.33 -0.45
N GLY A 66 -13.24 34.18 -0.90
CA GLY A 66 -12.46 33.31 -1.74
C GLY A 66 -11.88 32.08 -1.04
N GLY A 67 -11.65 31.04 -1.79
CA GLY A 67 -11.00 29.80 -1.38
C GLY A 67 -9.92 29.41 -2.38
N ALA A 68 -8.80 28.98 -1.88
CA ALA A 68 -7.70 28.43 -2.66
C ALA A 68 -7.21 27.16 -2.00
N GLY A 69 -6.53 26.32 -2.74
CA GLY A 69 -5.97 25.09 -2.20
C GLY A 69 -5.23 24.30 -3.25
N ASN A 70 -4.82 23.09 -2.86
CA ASN A 70 -4.20 22.13 -3.74
C ASN A 70 -5.20 21.05 -4.20
N GLY A 71 -4.74 20.15 -5.09
CA GLY A 71 -5.58 19.08 -5.63
C GLY A 71 -6.17 18.14 -4.57
N MET A 72 -5.42 17.85 -3.50
CA MET A 72 -5.93 17.03 -2.39
C MET A 72 -7.11 17.75 -1.70
N GLU A 73 -6.98 19.01 -1.42
CA GLU A 73 -8.02 19.78 -0.75
C GLU A 73 -9.29 19.90 -1.63
N LEU A 74 -9.11 20.11 -2.94
CA LEU A 74 -10.23 20.11 -3.89
C LEU A 74 -10.95 18.77 -3.91
N LEU A 75 -10.18 17.66 -3.94
CA LEU A 75 -10.72 16.30 -3.90
C LEU A 75 -11.54 16.06 -2.63
N LEU A 76 -10.99 16.38 -1.47
CA LEU A 76 -11.65 16.19 -0.18
C LEU A 76 -12.94 17.00 -0.07
N ARG A 77 -12.90 18.28 -0.46
CA ARG A 77 -14.09 19.15 -0.45
C ARG A 77 -15.17 18.69 -1.42
N ARG A 78 -14.79 18.16 -2.58
CA ARG A 78 -15.73 17.72 -3.62
C ARG A 78 -16.40 16.39 -3.26
N THR A 79 -15.65 15.46 -2.63
CA THR A 79 -16.11 14.10 -2.36
C THR A 79 -16.62 13.89 -0.94
N GLY A 80 -16.19 14.72 0.01
CA GLY A 80 -16.47 14.54 1.44
C GLY A 80 -15.64 13.42 2.08
N TRP A 81 -14.65 12.85 1.38
CA TRP A 81 -13.82 11.79 1.91
C TRP A 81 -12.85 12.29 2.97
N THR A 82 -12.45 11.38 3.84
CA THR A 82 -11.31 11.59 4.73
C THR A 82 -10.00 11.56 3.92
N PHE A 83 -8.95 12.16 4.47
CA PHE A 83 -7.61 12.10 3.85
C PHE A 83 -7.15 10.67 3.58
N LYS A 84 -7.43 9.74 4.48
CA LYS A 84 -7.08 8.33 4.36
C LYS A 84 -7.78 7.65 3.18
N GLU A 85 -9.08 7.89 3.03
CA GLU A 85 -9.86 7.34 1.92
C GLU A 85 -9.41 7.91 0.58
N ALA A 86 -9.17 9.22 0.51
CA ALA A 86 -8.64 9.87 -0.68
C ALA A 86 -7.26 9.31 -1.07
N ALA A 87 -6.36 9.17 -0.11
CA ALA A 87 -5.03 8.61 -0.33
C ALA A 87 -5.09 7.20 -0.93
N GLN A 88 -5.90 6.30 -0.35
CA GLN A 88 -6.07 4.94 -0.86
C GLN A 88 -6.61 4.90 -2.29
N ARG A 89 -7.58 5.77 -2.61
CA ARG A 89 -8.16 5.85 -3.96
C ARG A 89 -7.19 6.44 -4.98
N ILE A 90 -6.37 7.42 -4.58
CA ILE A 90 -5.29 7.96 -5.40
C ILE A 90 -4.24 6.89 -5.67
N GLU A 91 -3.78 6.14 -4.65
CA GLU A 91 -2.86 5.02 -4.81
C GLU A 91 -3.38 4.01 -5.84
N HIS A 92 -4.65 3.62 -5.69
CA HIS A 92 -5.29 2.69 -6.64
C HIS A 92 -5.37 3.27 -8.06
N HIS A 93 -5.78 4.54 -8.22
CA HIS A 93 -5.88 5.20 -9.52
C HIS A 93 -4.51 5.33 -10.20
N LEU A 94 -3.47 5.61 -9.44
CA LEU A 94 -2.10 5.72 -9.95
C LEU A 94 -1.41 4.38 -10.18
N GLY A 95 -2.06 3.26 -9.89
CA GLY A 95 -1.47 1.91 -9.98
C GLY A 95 -0.35 1.70 -8.97
N ILE A 96 -0.31 2.50 -7.90
CA ILE A 96 0.66 2.36 -6.82
C ILE A 96 0.16 1.22 -5.95
N ALA A 97 0.80 0.07 -6.05
CA ALA A 97 0.52 -1.02 -5.12
C ALA A 97 0.77 -0.53 -3.69
N PRO A 98 -0.15 -0.74 -2.74
CA PRO A 98 0.07 -0.37 -1.36
C PRO A 98 1.39 -1.00 -0.91
N GLN A 99 2.35 -0.14 -0.51
CA GLN A 99 3.65 -0.63 -0.05
C GLN A 99 3.41 -1.41 1.24
N ARG A 100 3.46 -2.72 1.10
CA ARG A 100 3.34 -3.61 2.22
C ARG A 100 4.52 -3.41 3.16
N PRO A 101 4.32 -3.07 4.41
CA PRO A 101 5.41 -2.95 5.36
C PRO A 101 6.10 -4.31 5.52
N GLU A 102 7.42 -4.28 5.71
CA GLU A 102 8.17 -5.49 6.01
C GLU A 102 7.59 -6.22 7.21
N PRO A 103 7.54 -7.57 7.17
CA PRO A 103 7.02 -8.34 8.29
C PRO A 103 7.89 -8.13 9.53
N PRO A 104 7.30 -7.92 10.72
CA PRO A 104 8.04 -7.63 11.96
C PRO A 104 8.73 -8.89 12.53
N THR A 105 9.72 -9.42 11.81
CA THR A 105 10.43 -10.65 12.15
C THR A 105 11.69 -10.44 12.99
N LYS A 106 11.95 -9.24 13.47
CA LYS A 106 13.12 -8.91 14.27
C LYS A 106 13.24 -9.83 15.49
N GLY A 107 14.41 -10.45 15.66
CA GLY A 107 14.68 -11.40 16.74
C GLY A 107 14.25 -12.84 16.48
N ALA A 108 13.68 -13.14 15.31
CA ALA A 108 13.42 -14.53 14.92
C ALA A 108 14.71 -15.26 14.57
N GLU A 109 14.85 -16.50 15.04
CA GLU A 109 15.95 -17.41 14.70
C GLU A 109 15.77 -18.04 13.31
N SER A 110 14.51 -18.28 12.92
CA SER A 110 14.13 -18.79 11.60
C SER A 110 12.80 -18.21 11.16
N VAL A 111 12.66 -18.03 9.84
CA VAL A 111 11.44 -17.53 9.21
C VAL A 111 11.11 -18.42 8.02
N TRP A 112 9.96 -19.09 8.05
CA TRP A 112 9.46 -19.90 6.95
C TRP A 112 8.33 -19.18 6.22
N ARG A 113 8.44 -19.06 4.91
CA ARG A 113 7.46 -18.40 4.05
C ARG A 113 6.56 -19.43 3.38
N TYR A 114 5.30 -19.45 3.77
CA TYR A 114 4.26 -20.29 3.17
C TYR A 114 3.65 -19.65 1.93
N SER A 115 3.54 -18.32 1.96
CA SER A 115 3.09 -17.49 0.85
C SER A 115 3.60 -16.07 1.01
N ALA A 116 3.28 -15.20 0.07
CA ALA A 116 3.53 -13.77 0.24
C ALA A 116 2.88 -13.22 1.52
N ASP A 117 1.72 -13.74 1.91
CA ASP A 117 0.89 -13.23 3.00
C ASP A 117 1.01 -14.01 4.31
N PHE A 118 1.69 -15.15 4.33
CA PHE A 118 1.78 -16.00 5.50
C PHE A 118 3.19 -16.52 5.72
N ILE A 119 3.72 -16.25 6.89
CA ILE A 119 5.03 -16.71 7.36
C ILE A 119 4.90 -17.27 8.77
N VAL A 120 5.80 -18.16 9.12
CA VAL A 120 5.95 -18.70 10.48
C VAL A 120 7.33 -18.35 10.99
N CYS A 121 7.40 -17.78 12.18
CA CYS A 121 8.64 -17.34 12.82
C CYS A 121 8.95 -18.20 14.03
N ARG A 122 10.22 -18.59 14.19
CA ARG A 122 10.73 -19.22 15.40
C ARG A 122 11.59 -18.23 16.16
N PHE A 123 11.30 -18.05 17.42
CA PHE A 123 12.04 -17.20 18.35
C PHE A 123 12.80 -18.03 19.38
N PRO A 124 13.75 -17.43 20.13
CA PRO A 124 14.44 -18.07 21.24
C PRO A 124 13.47 -18.76 22.20
N GLY A 125 13.90 -19.88 22.78
CA GLY A 125 13.07 -20.68 23.67
C GLY A 125 12.01 -21.52 22.93
N LYS A 126 12.24 -21.85 21.66
CA LYS A 126 11.36 -22.68 20.82
C LYS A 126 9.95 -22.10 20.61
N LYS A 127 9.77 -20.81 20.75
CA LYS A 127 8.48 -20.13 20.53
C LYS A 127 8.21 -20.03 19.03
N ILE A 128 7.20 -20.73 18.55
CA ILE A 128 6.71 -20.68 17.15
C ILE A 128 5.54 -19.70 17.08
N ARG A 129 5.58 -18.74 16.16
CA ARG A 129 4.52 -17.75 15.98
C ARG A 129 4.19 -17.57 14.51
N PRO A 130 2.95 -17.84 14.11
CA PRO A 130 2.47 -17.49 12.77
C PRO A 130 2.28 -15.97 12.66
N LEU A 131 2.55 -15.44 11.47
CA LEU A 131 2.37 -14.05 11.13
C LEU A 131 1.70 -13.96 9.77
N TRP A 132 0.56 -13.30 9.71
CA TRP A 132 -0.27 -13.20 8.53
C TRP A 132 -0.57 -11.75 8.15
N TRP A 133 -0.54 -11.47 6.85
CA TRP A 133 -0.96 -10.19 6.29
C TRP A 133 -2.45 -10.18 6.04
N SER A 134 -3.21 -9.38 6.80
CA SER A 134 -4.68 -9.29 6.71
C SER A 134 -5.19 -8.43 5.53
N GLY A 135 -4.30 -7.98 4.66
CA GLY A 135 -4.59 -7.01 3.59
C GLY A 135 -4.28 -5.56 3.98
N SER A 136 -4.17 -5.27 5.29
CA SER A 136 -3.89 -3.92 5.80
C SER A 136 -2.75 -3.87 6.82
N ARG A 137 -2.49 -4.95 7.53
CA ARG A 137 -1.44 -5.05 8.55
C ARG A 137 -0.99 -6.49 8.75
N TRP A 138 0.20 -6.65 9.33
CA TRP A 138 0.69 -7.93 9.82
C TRP A 138 0.06 -8.25 11.17
N GLU A 139 -0.47 -9.46 11.32
CA GLU A 139 -1.09 -9.95 12.54
C GLU A 139 -0.44 -11.24 13.01
N TRP A 140 -0.08 -11.32 14.29
CA TRP A 140 0.53 -12.49 14.92
C TRP A 140 -0.50 -13.61 15.13
N LYS A 141 -1.05 -14.13 14.03
CA LYS A 141 -1.99 -15.26 14.00
C LYS A 141 -1.86 -16.00 12.66
N ALA A 142 -2.40 -17.21 12.59
CA ALA A 142 -2.52 -17.91 11.32
C ALA A 142 -3.67 -17.34 10.47
N PRO A 143 -3.59 -17.42 9.14
CA PRO A 143 -4.69 -17.05 8.24
C PRO A 143 -5.89 -17.97 8.44
N PRO A 144 -7.10 -17.56 7.99
CA PRO A 144 -8.24 -18.46 7.88
C PRO A 144 -7.91 -19.66 6.96
N ALA A 145 -8.65 -20.74 7.12
CA ALA A 145 -8.56 -21.89 6.23
C ALA A 145 -9.16 -21.57 4.84
N PRO A 146 -8.67 -22.20 3.76
CA PRO A 146 -7.57 -23.17 3.71
C PRO A 146 -6.20 -22.49 3.81
N ARG A 147 -5.28 -23.10 4.56
CA ARG A 147 -3.92 -22.59 4.71
C ARG A 147 -3.00 -23.15 3.63
N PRO A 148 -2.05 -22.36 3.10
CA PRO A 148 -1.08 -22.86 2.14
C PRO A 148 -0.14 -23.89 2.77
N LEU A 149 0.39 -24.78 1.97
CA LEU A 149 1.47 -25.70 2.35
C LEU A 149 2.82 -24.98 2.22
N LEU A 150 3.78 -25.34 3.08
CA LEU A 150 5.16 -24.90 2.91
C LEU A 150 5.71 -25.53 1.61
N ASN A 151 6.49 -24.76 0.86
CA ASN A 151 7.10 -25.18 -0.42
C ASN A 151 6.10 -25.55 -1.53
N LEU A 152 4.89 -25.01 -1.48
CA LEU A 152 3.84 -25.32 -2.46
C LEU A 152 4.28 -25.06 -3.91
N ASP A 153 5.00 -23.98 -4.17
CA ASP A 153 5.47 -23.64 -5.52
C ASP A 153 6.53 -24.63 -6.02
N GLN A 154 7.40 -25.10 -5.13
CA GLN A 154 8.36 -26.16 -5.46
C GLN A 154 7.67 -27.50 -5.74
N LEU A 155 6.61 -27.81 -4.98
CA LEU A 155 5.80 -29.01 -5.22
C LEU A 155 5.10 -28.97 -6.58
N ARG A 156 4.62 -27.84 -7.00
CA ARG A 156 3.94 -27.67 -8.31
C ARG A 156 4.89 -27.73 -9.49
N SER A 157 6.14 -27.34 -9.31
CA SER A 157 7.13 -27.27 -10.39
C SER A 157 7.96 -28.53 -10.57
N ARG A 158 7.80 -29.52 -9.70
CA ARG A 158 8.62 -30.76 -9.70
C ARG A 158 7.77 -32.02 -9.89
N THR A 159 8.36 -32.99 -10.57
CA THR A 159 7.87 -34.36 -10.64
C THR A 159 8.74 -35.28 -9.78
N GLY A 160 8.17 -36.32 -9.21
CA GLY A 160 8.89 -37.33 -8.42
C GLY A 160 8.31 -37.53 -7.03
N THR A 161 9.11 -38.19 -6.17
CA THR A 161 8.69 -38.54 -4.82
C THR A 161 8.63 -37.31 -3.92
N VAL A 162 7.51 -37.12 -3.24
CA VAL A 162 7.29 -36.06 -2.25
C VAL A 162 7.46 -36.66 -0.85
N LEU A 163 8.32 -36.04 -0.03
CA LEU A 163 8.47 -36.38 1.38
C LEU A 163 7.60 -35.43 2.21
N ILE A 164 6.64 -36.01 2.92
CA ILE A 164 5.80 -35.26 3.87
C ILE A 164 6.40 -35.40 5.27
N VAL A 165 6.64 -34.29 5.94
CA VAL A 165 7.25 -34.22 7.27
C VAL A 165 6.42 -33.33 8.21
N GLU A 166 6.55 -33.57 9.50
CA GLU A 166 5.89 -32.80 10.55
C GLU A 166 6.64 -31.51 10.86
N GLY A 167 6.25 -30.38 10.34
CA GLY A 167 6.75 -29.07 10.70
C GLY A 167 7.99 -28.61 9.92
N GLU A 168 8.24 -27.32 10.06
CA GLU A 168 9.12 -26.52 9.20
C GLU A 168 10.60 -26.94 9.34
N LYS A 169 11.05 -27.21 10.54
CA LYS A 169 12.44 -27.60 10.79
C LYS A 169 12.78 -28.97 10.17
N ALA A 170 11.83 -29.90 10.19
CA ALA A 170 11.99 -31.17 9.52
C ALA A 170 11.98 -31.03 7.99
N ALA A 171 11.19 -30.11 7.47
CA ALA A 171 11.22 -29.77 6.05
C ALA A 171 12.56 -29.18 5.62
N ASP A 172 13.16 -28.29 6.41
CA ASP A 172 14.50 -27.76 6.16
C ASP A 172 15.56 -28.86 6.14
N ALA A 173 15.51 -29.75 7.11
CA ALA A 173 16.46 -30.89 7.20
C ALA A 173 16.33 -31.82 5.98
N ALA A 174 15.10 -32.13 5.57
CA ALA A 174 14.83 -32.95 4.39
C ALA A 174 15.33 -32.30 3.11
N THR A 175 15.17 -30.97 2.99
CA THR A 175 15.63 -30.20 1.84
C THR A 175 17.16 -30.15 1.78
N ALA A 176 17.82 -29.96 2.91
CA ALA A 176 19.27 -29.93 3.00
C ALA A 176 19.94 -31.28 2.57
N VAL A 177 19.32 -32.44 2.89
CA VAL A 177 19.80 -33.74 2.45
C VAL A 177 19.74 -33.90 0.93
N ARG A 178 18.80 -33.26 0.27
CA ARG A 178 18.65 -33.29 -1.20
C ARG A 178 19.49 -32.28 -1.97
N GLY A 179 20.24 -31.40 -1.29
CA GLY A 179 20.99 -30.32 -1.91
C GLY A 179 20.14 -29.18 -2.47
N ASP A 180 18.87 -29.13 -2.10
CA ASP A 180 17.95 -28.07 -2.49
C ASP A 180 18.12 -26.83 -1.61
N PRO A 181 17.89 -25.60 -2.12
CA PRO A 181 17.95 -24.39 -1.29
C PRO A 181 16.90 -24.44 -0.18
N SER A 182 17.31 -24.21 1.07
CA SER A 182 16.43 -24.18 2.23
C SER A 182 15.35 -23.09 2.06
N PRO A 183 14.09 -23.38 2.37
CA PRO A 183 13.01 -22.40 2.37
C PRO A 183 13.12 -21.39 3.54
N ALA A 184 14.00 -21.65 4.53
CA ALA A 184 14.27 -20.71 5.60
C ALA A 184 15.28 -19.65 5.14
N GLY A 185 14.82 -18.42 4.95
CA GLY A 185 15.71 -17.28 4.90
C GLY A 185 16.46 -17.18 6.24
N ARG A 186 17.79 -17.29 6.24
CA ARG A 186 18.56 -16.89 7.41
C ARG A 186 18.24 -15.43 7.69
N ALA A 187 17.78 -15.13 8.90
CA ALA A 187 17.78 -13.78 9.40
C ALA A 187 19.23 -13.28 9.35
N ASP A 188 19.50 -12.24 8.56
CA ASP A 188 20.80 -11.62 8.47
C ASP A 188 21.28 -11.30 9.88
N ARG A 189 22.33 -12.00 10.33
CA ARG A 189 23.02 -11.64 11.55
C ARG A 189 23.81 -10.40 11.24
N HIS A 190 23.29 -9.25 11.61
CA HIS A 190 24.09 -8.04 11.67
C HIS A 190 25.23 -8.29 12.66
N PRO A 191 26.51 -8.17 12.24
CA PRO A 191 27.60 -8.27 13.18
C PRO A 191 27.47 -7.11 14.18
N ALA A 192 27.44 -7.46 15.46
CA ALA A 192 27.57 -6.51 16.52
C ALA A 192 28.89 -5.75 16.30
N ARG A 193 28.81 -4.44 16.04
CA ARG A 193 29.98 -3.56 16.11
C ARG A 193 30.33 -3.42 17.58
N GLY A 194 31.53 -3.91 17.94
CA GLY A 194 32.19 -3.59 19.19
C GLY A 194 32.60 -2.11 19.27
#